data_0d29177f8f77e97a436e0cea61c48665
#
_entry.id   0d29177f8f77e97a436e0cea61c48665
#
_cell.length_a   1.000
_cell.length_b   1.000
_cell.length_c   1.000
_cell.angle_alpha   90.00
_cell.angle_beta   90.00
_cell.angle_gamma   90.00
#
_symmetry.space_group_name_H-M   'P 1'
#
loop_
_entity.id
_entity.type
_entity.pdbx_description
1 polymer ?
#
loop_
_entity_poly.entity_id
_entity_poly.type
_entity_poly.pdbx_seq_one_letter_code
_entity_poly.pdbx_strand_id
1 'polypeptide(L)'
;MKNIKEYIDKLQNGLICRYLNLNNWHEVETLFNGKVRQFVTPNEDDAVLIPMSKEFSDYYRVMIDSISTIANIENDTIKGLINKLINPTADILKWRISDDETSLGIIPFSSMSNNIDYIKDLLSSACLDILSPSTFHKKVVTKDVQKQMAMYKFGQTEIGSYILNIVCPLGYYQYQLFEPKVEDLPLSRRINLNIINNISVIQNSIINQNSIFKDTVAEGKLSVNFLNALLDLYEENRDADFTISAKWDSSVPNPSNDVISCVALSPRCMDKVAEIVEEFTPSEPQNVEKTFYGKIINIGGEAEIDNRVDISVTIATIGEGGKSLKVKAILNYNDFYSIVDSAFQNGLDVKVSGFLTSTMRSICLTPATIEILSL
;
A
#
# COMPACT_ATOMS: atom_id res chain seq x y z
N MET A 1 17.52 32.16 -24.38
CA MET A 1 16.49 31.41 -25.17
C MET A 1 16.87 29.93 -25.42
N LYS A 2 18.14 29.56 -25.74
CA LYS A 2 18.51 28.13 -25.90
C LYS A 2 18.16 27.26 -24.70
N ASN A 3 18.36 27.74 -23.49
CA ASN A 3 18.12 26.99 -22.25
C ASN A 3 16.64 26.67 -21.97
N ILE A 4 15.70 27.56 -22.32
CA ILE A 4 14.27 27.37 -22.03
C ILE A 4 13.66 26.30 -22.95
N LYS A 5 14.06 26.21 -24.20
CA LYS A 5 13.58 25.18 -25.12
C LYS A 5 13.94 23.78 -24.64
N GLU A 6 15.13 23.57 -24.12
CA GLU A 6 15.56 22.27 -23.57
C GLU A 6 14.72 21.84 -22.37
N TYR A 7 14.25 22.79 -21.55
CA TYR A 7 13.34 22.51 -20.44
C TYR A 7 11.93 22.19 -20.95
N ILE A 8 11.44 22.94 -21.93
CA ILE A 8 10.12 22.68 -22.55
C ILE A 8 10.09 21.30 -23.23
N ASP A 9 11.20 20.87 -23.82
CA ASP A 9 11.31 19.55 -24.44
C ASP A 9 11.18 18.40 -23.44
N LYS A 10 11.52 18.62 -22.19
CA LYS A 10 11.35 17.66 -21.09
C LYS A 10 9.92 17.66 -20.50
N LEU A 11 9.12 18.70 -20.77
CA LEU A 11 7.76 18.79 -20.28
C LEU A 11 6.85 17.88 -21.11
N GLN A 12 6.01 17.15 -20.39
CA GLN A 12 4.89 16.43 -20.99
C GLN A 12 3.66 17.33 -20.95
N ASN A 13 3.10 17.67 -22.09
CA ASN A 13 1.98 18.62 -22.19
C ASN A 13 0.76 18.17 -21.36
N GLY A 14 0.53 16.85 -21.25
CA GLY A 14 -0.49 16.28 -20.39
C GLY A 14 -0.27 16.57 -18.89
N LEU A 15 0.97 16.69 -18.42
CA LEU A 15 1.29 17.08 -17.04
C LEU A 15 0.94 18.54 -16.79
N ILE A 16 1.14 19.41 -17.77
CA ILE A 16 0.76 20.83 -17.65
C ILE A 16 -0.76 20.95 -17.55
N CYS A 17 -1.50 20.26 -18.40
CA CYS A 17 -2.97 20.24 -18.33
C CYS A 17 -3.46 19.73 -16.97
N ARG A 18 -2.85 18.66 -16.47
CA ARG A 18 -3.15 18.12 -15.14
C ARG A 18 -2.83 19.13 -14.04
N TYR A 19 -1.69 19.78 -14.12
CA TYR A 19 -1.27 20.83 -13.19
C TYR A 19 -2.29 21.97 -13.16
N LEU A 20 -2.73 22.47 -14.30
CA LEU A 20 -3.73 23.52 -14.42
C LEU A 20 -5.06 23.12 -13.79
N ASN A 21 -5.57 21.91 -14.09
CA ASN A 21 -6.79 21.39 -13.49
C ASN A 21 -6.69 21.26 -11.94
N LEU A 22 -5.52 20.85 -11.43
CA LEU A 22 -5.29 20.78 -9.98
C LEU A 22 -5.18 22.16 -9.33
N ASN A 23 -4.81 23.20 -10.10
CA ASN A 23 -4.71 24.58 -9.66
C ASN A 23 -6.00 25.38 -9.92
N ASN A 24 -7.15 24.72 -10.03
CA ASN A 24 -8.46 25.31 -10.27
C ASN A 24 -8.58 26.10 -11.59
N TRP A 25 -7.68 25.88 -12.54
CA TRP A 25 -7.91 26.36 -13.89
C TRP A 25 -8.95 25.46 -14.57
N HIS A 26 -9.83 26.05 -15.39
CA HIS A 26 -10.89 25.32 -16.07
C HIS A 26 -10.55 25.17 -17.55
N GLU A 27 -10.63 23.95 -18.07
CA GLU A 27 -10.55 23.68 -19.49
C GLU A 27 -11.87 24.14 -20.12
N VAL A 28 -11.81 25.16 -20.98
CA VAL A 28 -13.00 25.75 -21.62
C VAL A 28 -13.21 25.29 -23.04
N GLU A 29 -12.14 25.03 -23.79
CA GLU A 29 -12.23 24.66 -25.16
C GLU A 29 -11.06 23.77 -25.64
N THR A 30 -11.35 22.91 -26.60
CA THR A 30 -10.33 22.18 -27.35
C THR A 30 -10.36 22.65 -28.81
N LEU A 31 -9.24 23.21 -29.27
CA LEU A 31 -9.07 23.76 -30.60
C LEU A 31 -8.33 22.77 -31.50
N PHE A 32 -8.49 22.92 -32.83
CA PHE A 32 -7.78 22.12 -33.84
C PHE A 32 -7.93 20.60 -33.63
N ASN A 33 -9.17 20.12 -33.40
CA ASN A 33 -9.49 18.72 -33.19
C ASN A 33 -8.75 18.12 -31.96
N GLY A 34 -8.69 18.86 -30.84
CA GLY A 34 -8.05 18.41 -29.60
C GLY A 34 -6.53 18.60 -29.57
N LYS A 35 -5.93 19.18 -30.60
CA LYS A 35 -4.48 19.42 -30.64
C LYS A 35 -4.03 20.64 -29.82
N VAL A 36 -4.94 21.51 -29.39
CA VAL A 36 -4.68 22.63 -28.45
C VAL A 36 -5.79 22.65 -27.43
N ARG A 37 -5.43 22.79 -26.15
CA ARG A 37 -6.36 22.94 -25.03
C ARG A 37 -6.26 24.33 -24.46
N GLN A 38 -7.39 24.97 -24.23
CA GLN A 38 -7.48 26.29 -23.60
C GLN A 38 -7.92 26.15 -22.15
N PHE A 39 -7.17 26.78 -21.28
CA PHE A 39 -7.47 26.86 -19.85
C PHE A 39 -7.64 28.33 -19.45
N VAL A 40 -8.59 28.60 -18.55
CA VAL A 40 -8.83 29.91 -17.92
C VAL A 40 -8.70 29.81 -16.43
N THR A 41 -8.32 30.93 -15.80
CA THR A 41 -8.34 31.06 -14.33
C THR A 41 -9.77 30.97 -13.78
N PRO A 42 -9.97 30.71 -12.46
CA PRO A 42 -11.29 30.68 -11.86
C PRO A 42 -12.12 31.94 -12.07
N ASN A 43 -11.46 33.09 -12.20
CA ASN A 43 -12.09 34.40 -12.42
C ASN A 43 -12.25 34.74 -13.92
N GLU A 44 -11.79 33.86 -14.83
CA GLU A 44 -11.79 34.04 -16.29
C GLU A 44 -11.00 35.26 -16.80
N ASP A 45 -10.16 35.88 -15.95
CA ASP A 45 -9.38 37.05 -16.29
C ASP A 45 -8.16 36.72 -17.19
N ASP A 46 -7.62 35.53 -17.05
CA ASP A 46 -6.45 35.06 -17.80
C ASP A 46 -6.69 33.72 -18.48
N ALA A 47 -6.14 33.57 -19.66
CA ALA A 47 -6.24 32.36 -20.45
C ALA A 47 -4.87 31.90 -20.96
N VAL A 48 -4.67 30.57 -21.03
CA VAL A 48 -3.46 29.95 -21.61
C VAL A 48 -3.83 28.88 -22.60
N LEU A 49 -2.98 28.69 -23.60
CA LEU A 49 -3.13 27.70 -24.64
C LEU A 49 -2.04 26.63 -24.51
N ILE A 50 -2.43 25.38 -24.34
CA ILE A 50 -1.49 24.26 -24.22
C ILE A 50 -1.56 23.42 -25.51
N PRO A 51 -0.60 23.60 -26.43
CA PRO A 51 -0.54 22.77 -27.65
C PRO A 51 -0.12 21.34 -27.28
N MET A 52 -0.90 20.36 -27.73
CA MET A 52 -0.68 18.92 -27.45
C MET A 52 0.25 18.24 -28.48
N SER A 53 0.57 18.93 -29.58
CA SER A 53 1.47 18.42 -30.63
C SER A 53 2.62 19.39 -30.87
N LYS A 54 3.84 18.84 -30.99
CA LYS A 54 5.05 19.60 -31.35
C LYS A 54 5.15 19.96 -32.82
N GLU A 55 4.20 19.50 -33.63
CA GLU A 55 4.15 19.76 -35.07
C GLU A 55 3.79 21.20 -35.42
N PHE A 56 3.22 21.97 -34.49
CA PHE A 56 2.91 23.38 -34.73
C PHE A 56 4.19 24.21 -34.88
N SER A 57 4.27 25.03 -35.91
CA SER A 57 5.45 25.87 -36.16
C SER A 57 5.75 26.86 -35.05
N ASP A 58 4.74 27.27 -34.31
CA ASP A 58 4.82 28.21 -33.20
C ASP A 58 4.73 27.52 -31.81
N TYR A 59 4.84 26.18 -31.74
CA TYR A 59 4.75 25.40 -30.50
C TYR A 59 5.56 26.00 -29.36
N TYR A 60 6.85 26.26 -29.54
CA TYR A 60 7.72 26.78 -28.49
C TYR A 60 7.31 28.20 -28.07
N ARG A 61 6.85 29.02 -28.97
CA ARG A 61 6.38 30.38 -28.65
C ARG A 61 5.16 30.31 -27.74
N VAL A 62 4.13 29.58 -28.16
CA VAL A 62 2.89 29.42 -27.41
C VAL A 62 3.17 28.78 -26.03
N MET A 63 4.02 27.77 -25.96
CA MET A 63 4.39 27.14 -24.70
C MET A 63 5.13 28.08 -23.74
N ILE A 64 6.07 28.90 -24.27
CA ILE A 64 6.81 29.89 -23.46
C ILE A 64 5.83 30.95 -22.92
N ASP A 65 4.96 31.47 -23.77
CA ASP A 65 3.96 32.47 -23.40
C ASP A 65 3.03 31.93 -22.32
N SER A 66 2.50 30.70 -22.49
CA SER A 66 1.62 30.06 -21.52
C SER A 66 2.33 29.79 -20.17
N ILE A 67 3.55 29.24 -20.19
CA ILE A 67 4.33 29.00 -18.97
C ILE A 67 4.66 30.33 -18.27
N SER A 68 4.97 31.38 -19.02
CA SER A 68 5.23 32.71 -18.47
C SER A 68 3.99 33.31 -17.81
N THR A 69 2.83 33.17 -18.43
CA THR A 69 1.54 33.62 -17.89
C THR A 69 1.22 32.88 -16.60
N ILE A 70 1.32 31.54 -16.58
CA ILE A 70 1.10 30.75 -15.38
C ILE A 70 2.07 31.16 -14.24
N ALA A 71 3.36 31.28 -14.56
CA ALA A 71 4.37 31.68 -13.58
C ALA A 71 4.09 33.05 -12.96
N ASN A 72 3.68 34.02 -13.77
CA ASN A 72 3.32 35.35 -13.29
C ASN A 72 2.11 35.34 -12.38
N ILE A 73 1.07 34.59 -12.73
CA ILE A 73 -0.15 34.45 -11.91
C ILE A 73 0.18 33.80 -10.55
N GLU A 74 1.07 32.80 -10.55
CA GLU A 74 1.49 32.10 -9.34
C GLU A 74 2.59 32.81 -8.54
N ASN A 75 3.02 34.01 -8.95
CA ASN A 75 4.15 34.72 -8.37
C ASN A 75 5.44 33.88 -8.30
N ASP A 76 5.67 33.04 -9.32
CA ASP A 76 6.85 32.17 -9.44
C ASP A 76 7.72 32.59 -10.64
N THR A 77 8.93 32.06 -10.70
CA THR A 77 9.78 32.20 -11.86
C THR A 77 9.44 31.11 -12.90
N ILE A 78 9.68 31.39 -14.18
CA ILE A 78 9.53 30.40 -15.25
C ILE A 78 10.32 29.11 -14.92
N LYS A 79 11.51 29.23 -14.36
CA LYS A 79 12.35 28.11 -13.96
C LYS A 79 11.74 27.35 -12.75
N GLY A 80 11.18 28.09 -11.79
CA GLY A 80 10.48 27.53 -10.65
C GLY A 80 9.28 26.71 -11.06
N LEU A 81 8.41 27.29 -11.89
CA LEU A 81 7.25 26.60 -12.45
C LEU A 81 7.65 25.36 -13.26
N ILE A 82 8.63 25.46 -14.16
CA ILE A 82 9.12 24.32 -14.93
C ILE A 82 9.64 23.21 -14.01
N ASN A 83 10.36 23.53 -12.95
CA ASN A 83 10.81 22.55 -11.97
C ASN A 83 9.63 21.87 -11.25
N LYS A 84 8.58 22.60 -10.88
CA LYS A 84 7.35 22.05 -10.32
C LYS A 84 6.64 21.10 -11.29
N LEU A 85 6.62 21.45 -12.57
CA LEU A 85 6.00 20.64 -13.61
C LEU A 85 6.78 19.35 -13.94
N ILE A 86 8.11 19.41 -13.86
CA ILE A 86 9.00 18.25 -14.08
C ILE A 86 9.08 17.37 -12.84
N ASN A 87 9.15 17.98 -11.67
CA ASN A 87 9.24 17.31 -10.38
C ASN A 87 7.98 17.66 -9.56
N PRO A 88 6.90 16.92 -9.72
CA PRO A 88 5.70 17.18 -8.94
C PRO A 88 6.02 17.07 -7.45
N THR A 89 5.48 18.00 -6.66
CA THR A 89 5.56 17.94 -5.19
C THR A 89 5.11 16.59 -4.69
N ALA A 90 5.94 15.92 -3.96
CA ALA A 90 5.67 14.57 -3.50
C ALA A 90 6.39 14.26 -2.19
N ASP A 91 5.70 13.62 -1.29
CA ASP A 91 6.36 12.90 -0.21
C ASP A 91 7.07 11.67 -0.76
N ILE A 92 8.12 11.25 -0.08
CA ILE A 92 8.79 9.99 -0.39
C ILE A 92 8.72 9.11 0.85
N LEU A 93 7.98 8.00 0.74
CA LEU A 93 8.05 6.93 1.73
C LEU A 93 9.21 6.01 1.39
N LYS A 94 10.09 5.80 2.36
CA LYS A 94 11.24 4.92 2.26
C LYS A 94 11.00 3.68 3.09
N TRP A 95 11.07 2.53 2.44
CA TRP A 95 10.93 1.20 3.02
C TRP A 95 12.30 0.55 3.00
N ARG A 96 12.94 0.50 4.15
CA ARG A 96 14.31 -0.02 4.27
C ARG A 96 14.29 -1.42 4.84
N ILE A 97 14.90 -2.34 4.10
CA ILE A 97 15.16 -3.71 4.50
C ILE A 97 16.68 -3.84 4.66
N SER A 98 17.15 -4.30 5.81
CA SER A 98 18.57 -4.37 6.13
C SER A 98 18.92 -5.69 6.81
N ASP A 99 19.63 -6.52 6.10
CA ASP A 99 20.26 -7.77 6.53
C ASP A 99 21.63 -7.92 5.85
N ASP A 100 22.27 -9.06 6.00
CA ASP A 100 23.58 -9.31 5.42
C ASP A 100 23.56 -9.31 3.89
N GLU A 101 22.49 -9.80 3.24
CA GLU A 101 22.36 -9.84 1.78
C GLU A 101 21.99 -8.48 1.21
N THR A 102 21.00 -7.82 1.81
CA THR A 102 20.53 -6.51 1.34
C THR A 102 21.56 -5.40 1.56
N SER A 103 22.50 -5.57 2.51
CA SER A 103 23.63 -4.64 2.70
C SER A 103 24.54 -4.59 1.45
N LEU A 104 24.55 -5.65 0.64
CA LEU A 104 25.24 -5.72 -0.65
C LEU A 104 24.44 -5.12 -1.81
N GLY A 105 23.24 -4.62 -1.56
CA GLY A 105 22.34 -4.02 -2.55
C GLY A 105 21.55 -5.05 -3.39
N ILE A 106 21.45 -6.30 -2.93
CA ILE A 106 20.72 -7.37 -3.58
C ILE A 106 19.60 -7.87 -2.67
N ILE A 107 18.50 -8.30 -3.27
CA ILE A 107 17.35 -8.93 -2.59
C ILE A 107 16.82 -10.07 -3.47
N PRO A 108 16.39 -11.20 -2.92
CA PRO A 108 15.75 -12.26 -3.69
C PRO A 108 14.54 -11.73 -4.46
N PHE A 109 14.39 -12.17 -5.72
CA PHE A 109 13.30 -11.69 -6.58
C PHE A 109 11.91 -11.98 -5.99
N SER A 110 11.73 -13.16 -5.37
CA SER A 110 10.48 -13.55 -4.69
C SER A 110 10.17 -12.62 -3.52
N SER A 111 11.14 -12.36 -2.64
CA SER A 111 10.98 -11.46 -1.49
C SER A 111 10.66 -10.04 -1.94
N MET A 112 11.30 -9.56 -3.01
CA MET A 112 10.97 -8.26 -3.59
C MET A 112 9.53 -8.19 -4.09
N SER A 113 9.06 -9.23 -4.79
CA SER A 113 7.68 -9.30 -5.29
C SER A 113 6.68 -9.27 -4.15
N ASN A 114 6.92 -10.08 -3.11
CA ASN A 114 6.06 -10.13 -1.92
C ASN A 114 6.03 -8.79 -1.18
N ASN A 115 7.19 -8.17 -0.97
CA ASN A 115 7.28 -6.85 -0.33
C ASN A 115 6.48 -5.78 -1.08
N ILE A 116 6.54 -5.77 -2.42
CA ILE A 116 5.75 -4.83 -3.24
C ILE A 116 4.25 -5.05 -3.03
N ASP A 117 3.77 -6.29 -3.01
CA ASP A 117 2.36 -6.61 -2.81
C ASP A 117 1.91 -6.21 -1.39
N TYR A 118 2.67 -6.54 -0.35
CA TYR A 118 2.34 -6.20 1.04
C TYR A 118 2.37 -4.68 1.31
N ILE A 119 3.36 -3.96 0.75
CA ILE A 119 3.39 -2.50 0.81
C ILE A 119 2.17 -1.89 0.13
N LYS A 120 1.76 -2.41 -1.02
CA LYS A 120 0.56 -1.96 -1.72
C LYS A 120 -0.71 -2.23 -0.91
N ASP A 121 -0.79 -3.39 -0.26
CA ASP A 121 -1.93 -3.75 0.60
C ASP A 121 -1.99 -2.84 1.84
N LEU A 122 -0.85 -2.52 2.45
CA LEU A 122 -0.77 -1.57 3.56
C LEU A 122 -1.18 -0.15 3.16
N LEU A 123 -0.65 0.36 2.04
CA LEU A 123 -1.01 1.67 1.49
C LEU A 123 -2.50 1.74 1.14
N SER A 124 -3.05 0.67 0.57
CA SER A 124 -4.46 0.57 0.19
C SER A 124 -5.38 0.56 1.42
N SER A 125 -4.99 -0.18 2.46
CA SER A 125 -5.71 -0.23 3.74
C SER A 125 -5.67 1.13 4.44
N ALA A 126 -4.49 1.75 4.54
CA ALA A 126 -4.34 3.09 5.12
C ALA A 126 -5.16 4.16 4.36
N CYS A 127 -5.24 4.06 3.03
CA CYS A 127 -6.08 4.92 2.21
C CYS A 127 -7.57 4.73 2.56
N LEU A 128 -8.01 3.49 2.68
CA LEU A 128 -9.40 3.19 2.95
C LEU A 128 -9.80 3.55 4.38
N ASP A 129 -8.91 3.38 5.37
CA ASP A 129 -9.11 3.79 6.75
C ASP A 129 -9.38 5.30 6.88
N ILE A 130 -8.75 6.11 5.98
CA ILE A 130 -9.00 7.55 5.91
C ILE A 130 -10.30 7.89 5.20
N LEU A 131 -10.61 7.19 4.09
CA LEU A 131 -11.77 7.49 3.26
C LEU A 131 -13.09 6.96 3.86
N SER A 132 -13.01 5.84 4.58
CA SER A 132 -14.16 5.14 5.13
C SER A 132 -13.75 4.38 6.40
N PRO A 133 -13.53 5.07 7.53
CA PRO A 133 -13.08 4.46 8.78
C PRO A 133 -13.93 3.25 9.17
N SER A 134 -13.28 2.13 9.46
CA SER A 134 -13.94 0.88 9.88
C SER A 134 -12.92 -0.07 10.50
N THR A 135 -13.35 -0.85 11.50
CA THR A 135 -12.52 -1.89 12.10
C THR A 135 -12.09 -2.95 11.08
N PHE A 136 -12.97 -3.25 10.12
CA PHE A 136 -12.74 -4.25 9.10
C PHE A 136 -13.38 -3.86 7.75
N HIS A 137 -12.64 -4.04 6.66
CA HIS A 137 -13.10 -3.80 5.30
C HIS A 137 -13.23 -5.12 4.52
N LYS A 138 -14.45 -5.49 4.13
CA LYS A 138 -14.67 -6.66 3.24
C LYS A 138 -13.95 -6.53 1.90
N LYS A 139 -13.80 -5.30 1.40
CA LYS A 139 -13.15 -5.01 0.12
C LYS A 139 -12.27 -3.78 0.28
N VAL A 140 -10.96 -3.98 0.30
CA VAL A 140 -9.96 -2.90 0.41
C VAL A 140 -9.81 -2.17 -0.93
N VAL A 141 -9.78 -2.87 -2.05
CA VAL A 141 -9.53 -2.30 -3.38
C VAL A 141 -10.82 -1.73 -3.96
N THR A 142 -11.19 -0.53 -3.54
CA THR A 142 -12.29 0.28 -4.10
C THR A 142 -11.82 1.10 -5.31
N LYS A 143 -12.74 1.73 -6.05
CA LYS A 143 -12.38 2.62 -7.17
C LYS A 143 -11.51 3.80 -6.73
N ASP A 144 -11.81 4.39 -5.56
CA ASP A 144 -11.07 5.53 -5.04
C ASP A 144 -9.67 5.13 -4.57
N VAL A 145 -9.53 3.98 -3.90
CA VAL A 145 -8.23 3.40 -3.56
C VAL A 145 -7.42 3.11 -4.82
N GLN A 146 -8.00 2.49 -5.85
CA GLN A 146 -7.32 2.23 -7.12
C GLN A 146 -6.83 3.52 -7.78
N LYS A 147 -7.68 4.57 -7.81
CA LYS A 147 -7.32 5.89 -8.34
C LYS A 147 -6.14 6.50 -7.58
N GLN A 148 -6.14 6.39 -6.26
CA GLN A 148 -5.06 6.89 -5.41
C GLN A 148 -3.76 6.11 -5.63
N MET A 149 -3.81 4.78 -5.61
CA MET A 149 -2.63 3.93 -5.83
C MET A 149 -2.03 4.10 -7.22
N ALA A 150 -2.83 4.36 -8.24
CA ALA A 150 -2.35 4.64 -9.60
C ALA A 150 -1.49 5.92 -9.72
N MET A 151 -1.56 6.82 -8.72
CA MET A 151 -0.71 8.02 -8.68
C MET A 151 0.66 7.75 -8.09
N TYR A 152 0.80 6.72 -7.25
CA TYR A 152 2.07 6.39 -6.59
C TYR A 152 3.04 5.75 -7.58
N LYS A 153 4.33 6.03 -7.39
CA LYS A 153 5.39 5.53 -8.29
C LYS A 153 6.58 5.03 -7.46
N PHE A 154 7.22 4.01 -7.96
CA PHE A 154 8.53 3.64 -7.44
C PHE A 154 9.58 4.63 -7.92
N GLY A 155 10.37 5.15 -6.97
CA GLY A 155 11.57 5.92 -7.25
C GLY A 155 12.79 5.01 -7.40
N GLN A 156 13.94 5.63 -7.63
CA GLN A 156 15.21 4.92 -7.68
C GLN A 156 15.58 4.40 -6.27
N THR A 157 16.07 3.17 -6.19
CA THR A 157 16.61 2.59 -4.95
C THR A 157 17.89 3.31 -4.50
N GLU A 158 18.17 3.31 -3.20
CA GLU A 158 19.37 3.95 -2.62
C GLU A 158 20.38 2.89 -2.21
N ILE A 159 21.66 3.28 -2.20
CA ILE A 159 22.80 2.42 -1.80
C ILE A 159 22.93 2.39 -0.27
N GLY A 160 23.24 1.22 0.32
CA GLY A 160 23.57 1.09 1.75
C GLY A 160 22.69 0.14 2.55
N SER A 161 21.66 -0.38 1.92
CA SER A 161 20.69 -1.43 2.27
C SER A 161 19.64 -1.41 1.17
N TYR A 162 18.70 -2.34 1.16
CA TYR A 162 17.67 -2.31 0.14
C TYR A 162 16.59 -1.30 0.54
N ILE A 163 16.60 -0.11 -0.09
CA ILE A 163 15.64 0.97 0.19
C ILE A 163 14.73 1.15 -1.01
N LEU A 164 13.46 0.86 -0.80
CA LEU A 164 12.38 1.13 -1.74
C LEU A 164 11.85 2.53 -1.51
N ASN A 165 11.96 3.38 -2.52
CA ASN A 165 11.41 4.72 -2.50
C ASN A 165 10.04 4.73 -3.20
N ILE A 166 8.99 5.12 -2.49
CA ILE A 166 7.66 5.34 -3.05
C ILE A 166 7.41 6.83 -3.12
N VAL A 167 7.31 7.34 -4.32
CA VAL A 167 6.97 8.73 -4.59
C VAL A 167 5.46 8.88 -4.51
N CYS A 168 4.98 9.68 -3.56
CA CYS A 168 3.58 9.93 -3.23
C CYS A 168 3.20 11.36 -3.63
N PRO A 169 2.70 11.60 -4.86
CA PRO A 169 2.37 12.94 -5.33
C PRO A 169 1.31 13.60 -4.44
N LEU A 170 1.57 14.84 -4.03
CA LEU A 170 0.68 15.59 -3.14
C LEU A 170 -0.42 16.32 -3.91
N GLY A 171 -0.22 16.54 -5.20
CA GLY A 171 -1.10 17.42 -5.96
C GLY A 171 -0.88 18.89 -5.59
N TYR A 172 -1.87 19.70 -5.90
CA TYR A 172 -1.85 21.10 -5.51
C TYR A 172 -2.35 21.27 -4.07
N TYR A 173 -1.61 22.02 -3.28
CA TYR A 173 -2.00 22.45 -1.94
C TYR A 173 -2.01 23.98 -1.90
N GLN A 174 -3.16 24.56 -1.61
CA GLN A 174 -3.28 26.00 -1.42
C GLN A 174 -2.89 26.35 0.01
N TYR A 175 -1.86 27.17 0.17
CA TYR A 175 -1.41 27.66 1.48
C TYR A 175 -2.58 28.35 2.21
N GLN A 176 -2.88 27.86 3.41
CA GLN A 176 -3.82 28.50 4.31
C GLN A 176 -3.04 29.43 5.25
N LEU A 177 -3.68 30.53 5.66
CA LEU A 177 -3.10 31.53 6.61
C LEU A 177 -2.95 30.96 8.03
N PHE A 178 -3.57 29.82 8.32
CA PHE A 178 -3.55 29.13 9.60
C PHE A 178 -2.89 27.74 9.46
N GLU A 179 -2.43 27.18 10.58
CA GLU A 179 -1.93 25.80 10.60
C GLU A 179 -3.00 24.85 10.04
N PRO A 180 -2.65 24.03 9.04
CA PRO A 180 -3.64 23.15 8.42
C PRO A 180 -4.05 22.06 9.40
N LYS A 181 -5.33 21.74 9.43
CA LYS A 181 -5.80 20.50 10.05
C LYS A 181 -5.42 19.33 9.16
N VAL A 182 -5.34 18.13 9.74
CA VAL A 182 -4.98 16.92 8.99
C VAL A 182 -5.94 16.67 7.82
N GLU A 183 -7.23 17.00 8.00
CA GLU A 183 -8.27 16.83 6.98
C GLU A 183 -8.06 17.72 5.76
N ASP A 184 -7.40 18.88 5.95
CA ASP A 184 -7.13 19.85 4.88
C ASP A 184 -5.91 19.45 4.02
N LEU A 185 -5.12 18.46 4.46
CA LEU A 185 -3.92 18.03 3.77
C LEU A 185 -4.26 17.16 2.56
N PRO A 186 -3.39 17.14 1.53
CA PRO A 186 -3.52 16.22 0.41
C PRO A 186 -3.65 14.77 0.87
N LEU A 187 -4.50 13.99 0.19
CA LEU A 187 -4.78 12.61 0.58
C LEU A 187 -3.50 11.75 0.69
N SER A 188 -2.54 11.91 -0.21
CA SER A 188 -1.25 11.22 -0.12
C SER A 188 -0.51 11.53 1.18
N ARG A 189 -0.46 12.83 1.61
CA ARG A 189 0.16 13.23 2.87
C ARG A 189 -0.58 12.59 4.06
N ARG A 190 -1.90 12.58 4.03
CA ARG A 190 -2.73 11.97 5.08
C ARG A 190 -2.48 10.48 5.20
N ILE A 191 -2.37 9.76 4.07
CA ILE A 191 -2.03 8.32 4.04
C ILE A 191 -0.65 8.09 4.65
N ASN A 192 0.35 8.86 4.24
CA ASN A 192 1.72 8.70 4.73
C ASN A 192 1.82 8.97 6.24
N LEU A 193 1.14 10.03 6.73
CA LEU A 193 1.03 10.33 8.16
C LEU A 193 0.30 9.21 8.92
N ASN A 194 -0.80 8.69 8.37
CA ASN A 194 -1.57 7.60 8.98
C ASN A 194 -0.70 6.36 9.18
N ILE A 195 0.07 5.94 8.19
CA ILE A 195 0.96 4.78 8.30
C ILE A 195 1.98 4.96 9.42
N ILE A 196 2.71 6.07 9.42
CA ILE A 196 3.78 6.30 10.39
C ILE A 196 3.21 6.47 11.80
N ASN A 197 2.13 7.24 11.93
CA ASN A 197 1.49 7.47 13.24
C ASN A 197 0.89 6.18 13.80
N ASN A 198 0.20 5.38 13.01
CA ASN A 198 -0.40 4.13 13.48
C ASN A 198 0.66 3.12 13.95
N ILE A 199 1.76 2.97 13.23
CA ILE A 199 2.87 2.12 13.66
C ILE A 199 3.49 2.65 14.96
N SER A 200 3.64 3.97 15.09
CA SER A 200 4.12 4.60 16.31
C SER A 200 3.15 4.39 17.50
N VAL A 201 1.83 4.50 17.27
CA VAL A 201 0.79 4.23 18.26
C VAL A 201 0.89 2.77 18.74
N ILE A 202 1.03 1.81 17.83
CA ILE A 202 1.21 0.40 18.17
C ILE A 202 2.42 0.23 19.09
N GLN A 203 3.58 0.75 18.71
CA GLN A 203 4.82 0.64 19.46
C GLN A 203 4.70 1.28 20.86
N ASN A 204 4.22 2.52 20.91
CA ASN A 204 4.10 3.26 22.17
C ASN A 204 3.08 2.63 23.10
N SER A 205 1.96 2.09 22.59
CA SER A 205 0.95 1.43 23.41
C SER A 205 1.49 0.16 24.04
N ILE A 206 2.30 -0.60 23.34
CA ILE A 206 2.89 -1.84 23.84
C ILE A 206 4.00 -1.54 24.86
N ILE A 207 4.87 -0.57 24.58
CA ILE A 207 5.92 -0.14 25.51
C ILE A 207 5.30 0.38 26.82
N ASN A 208 4.26 1.21 26.72
CA ASN A 208 3.61 1.84 27.87
C ASN A 208 2.50 0.97 28.49
N GLN A 209 2.24 -0.22 27.94
CA GLN A 209 1.22 -1.17 28.40
C GLN A 209 -0.17 -0.54 28.57
N ASN A 210 -0.60 0.27 27.58
CA ASN A 210 -1.90 0.95 27.58
C ASN A 210 -2.83 0.41 26.48
N SER A 211 -4.10 0.82 26.51
CA SER A 211 -5.14 0.36 25.58
C SER A 211 -5.24 1.17 24.27
N ILE A 212 -4.47 2.24 24.09
CA ILE A 212 -4.64 3.19 23.00
C ILE A 212 -4.65 2.49 21.63
N PHE A 213 -3.78 1.51 21.41
CA PHE A 213 -3.76 0.73 20.17
C PHE A 213 -5.07 -0.01 19.95
N LYS A 214 -5.54 -0.75 20.96
CA LYS A 214 -6.80 -1.50 20.90
C LYS A 214 -8.00 -0.58 20.71
N ASP A 215 -8.04 0.54 21.40
CA ASP A 215 -9.10 1.54 21.29
C ASP A 215 -9.10 2.17 19.88
N THR A 216 -7.94 2.43 19.29
CA THR A 216 -7.81 2.95 17.91
C THR A 216 -8.41 1.98 16.89
N VAL A 217 -8.22 0.67 17.07
CA VAL A 217 -8.83 -0.36 16.24
C VAL A 217 -10.34 -0.43 16.47
N ALA A 218 -10.79 -0.44 17.72
CA ALA A 218 -12.22 -0.48 18.07
C ALA A 218 -13.01 0.71 17.50
N GLU A 219 -12.38 1.89 17.45
CA GLU A 219 -12.95 3.10 16.86
C GLU A 219 -12.92 3.11 15.32
N GLY A 220 -12.34 2.10 14.68
CA GLY A 220 -12.21 2.00 13.24
C GLY A 220 -11.23 2.98 12.58
N LYS A 221 -10.37 3.64 13.37
CA LYS A 221 -9.31 4.52 12.88
C LYS A 221 -8.10 3.76 12.33
N LEU A 222 -7.99 2.50 12.69
CA LEU A 222 -6.97 1.55 12.28
C LEU A 222 -7.65 0.21 12.02
N SER A 223 -7.67 -0.23 10.77
CA SER A 223 -8.36 -1.46 10.39
C SER A 223 -7.52 -2.72 10.62
N VAL A 224 -8.20 -3.84 10.81
CA VAL A 224 -7.58 -5.18 10.80
C VAL A 224 -6.88 -5.45 9.45
N ASN A 225 -7.37 -4.88 8.36
CA ASN A 225 -6.73 -5.00 7.04
C ASN A 225 -5.33 -4.37 7.02
N PHE A 226 -5.18 -3.18 7.62
CA PHE A 226 -3.88 -2.53 7.79
C PHE A 226 -2.95 -3.40 8.64
N LEU A 227 -3.44 -3.92 9.76
CA LEU A 227 -2.66 -4.76 10.67
C LEU A 227 -2.21 -6.07 10.01
N ASN A 228 -3.06 -6.70 9.21
CA ASN A 228 -2.70 -7.88 8.44
C ASN A 228 -1.58 -7.59 7.43
N ALA A 229 -1.70 -6.51 6.66
CA ALA A 229 -0.66 -6.12 5.72
C ALA A 229 0.68 -5.80 6.42
N LEU A 230 0.63 -5.21 7.62
CA LEU A 230 1.80 -4.94 8.44
C LEU A 230 2.45 -6.24 8.95
N LEU A 231 1.64 -7.21 9.37
CA LEU A 231 2.12 -8.52 9.78
C LEU A 231 2.75 -9.29 8.62
N ASP A 232 2.14 -9.25 7.43
CA ASP A 232 2.67 -9.91 6.22
C ASP A 232 4.03 -9.32 5.82
N LEU A 233 4.17 -8.00 5.89
CA LEU A 233 5.45 -7.31 5.69
C LEU A 233 6.51 -7.75 6.70
N TYR A 234 6.13 -7.84 7.98
CA TYR A 234 7.03 -8.28 9.03
C TYR A 234 7.44 -9.74 8.85
N GLU A 235 6.51 -10.64 8.53
CA GLU A 235 6.81 -12.06 8.34
C GLU A 235 7.75 -12.32 7.16
N GLU A 236 7.58 -11.58 6.05
CA GLU A 236 8.50 -11.66 4.90
C GLU A 236 9.92 -11.21 5.26
N ASN A 237 10.04 -10.23 6.16
CA ASN A 237 11.32 -9.62 6.55
C ASN A 237 11.72 -9.96 7.99
N ARG A 238 11.32 -11.13 8.52
CA ARG A 238 11.50 -11.51 9.93
C ARG A 238 12.96 -11.47 10.40
N ASP A 239 13.88 -11.82 9.52
CA ASP A 239 15.32 -11.91 9.78
C ASP A 239 16.08 -10.62 9.41
N ALA A 240 15.37 -9.57 9.01
CA ALA A 240 15.92 -8.27 8.62
C ALA A 240 15.43 -7.14 9.52
N ASP A 241 16.25 -6.10 9.67
CA ASP A 241 15.81 -4.83 10.23
C ASP A 241 14.92 -4.12 9.22
N PHE A 242 13.68 -3.83 9.60
CA PHE A 242 12.70 -3.18 8.74
C PHE A 242 12.29 -1.82 9.29
N THR A 243 12.49 -0.78 8.48
CA THR A 243 12.16 0.61 8.86
C THR A 243 11.34 1.29 7.79
N ILE A 244 10.36 2.09 8.22
CA ILE A 244 9.58 2.97 7.36
C ILE A 244 9.89 4.39 7.74
N SER A 245 10.30 5.21 6.75
CA SER A 245 10.52 6.63 6.98
C SER A 245 9.89 7.48 5.87
N ALA A 246 9.59 8.72 6.18
CA ALA A 246 9.04 9.67 5.24
C ALA A 246 9.95 10.88 5.08
N LYS A 247 10.22 11.25 3.84
CA LYS A 247 10.76 12.55 3.49
C LYS A 247 9.58 13.43 3.07
N TRP A 248 9.23 14.34 3.96
CA TRP A 248 8.14 15.26 3.75
C TRP A 248 8.52 16.37 2.76
N ASP A 249 7.66 16.65 1.80
CA ASP A 249 7.82 17.79 0.90
C ASP A 249 7.48 19.09 1.64
N SER A 250 8.38 20.07 1.60
CA SER A 250 8.24 21.32 2.34
C SER A 250 7.18 22.27 1.77
N SER A 251 6.67 22.01 0.56
CA SER A 251 5.60 22.80 -0.05
C SER A 251 4.23 22.57 0.61
N VAL A 252 4.09 21.49 1.36
CA VAL A 252 2.89 21.21 2.16
C VAL A 252 3.32 21.16 3.63
N PRO A 253 2.84 22.08 4.48
CA PRO A 253 3.21 22.11 5.89
C PRO A 253 2.76 20.84 6.60
N ASN A 254 3.50 20.46 7.63
CA ASN A 254 3.07 19.41 8.53
C ASN A 254 2.04 19.94 9.54
N PRO A 255 1.13 19.10 10.02
CA PRO A 255 0.07 19.52 10.96
C PRO A 255 0.59 19.90 12.35
N SER A 256 1.84 19.55 12.67
CA SER A 256 2.55 19.94 13.88
C SER A 256 4.06 19.89 13.66
N ASN A 257 4.83 20.51 14.59
CA ASN A 257 6.30 20.45 14.55
C ASN A 257 6.86 19.09 14.97
N ASP A 258 6.05 18.25 15.65
CA ASP A 258 6.47 16.96 16.21
C ASP A 258 6.05 15.76 15.33
N VAL A 259 5.98 15.97 14.00
CA VAL A 259 5.64 14.88 13.08
C VAL A 259 6.74 13.85 13.04
N ILE A 260 6.37 12.61 13.40
CA ILE A 260 7.27 11.46 13.32
C ILE A 260 7.59 11.20 11.85
N SER A 261 8.88 11.02 11.57
CA SER A 261 9.36 10.78 10.20
C SER A 261 9.95 9.38 9.99
N CYS A 262 10.09 8.59 11.06
CA CYS A 262 10.68 7.25 10.99
C CYS A 262 10.12 6.34 12.08
N VAL A 263 9.78 5.11 11.71
CA VAL A 263 9.35 4.04 12.60
C VAL A 263 10.02 2.73 12.19
N ALA A 264 10.32 1.86 13.17
CA ALA A 264 10.89 0.54 12.91
C ALA A 264 9.90 -0.55 13.35
N LEU A 265 9.85 -1.67 12.68
CA LEU A 265 9.05 -2.80 13.11
C LEU A 265 9.82 -3.61 14.16
N SER A 266 9.19 -3.84 15.32
CA SER A 266 9.77 -4.63 16.42
C SER A 266 9.05 -5.97 16.54
N PRO A 267 9.79 -7.09 16.68
CA PRO A 267 9.18 -8.42 16.87
C PRO A 267 8.16 -8.46 18.02
N ARG A 268 8.48 -7.85 19.17
CA ARG A 268 7.57 -7.81 20.33
C ARG A 268 6.24 -7.12 20.06
N CYS A 269 6.22 -6.20 19.10
CA CYS A 269 4.99 -5.53 18.73
C CYS A 269 4.11 -6.43 17.84
N MET A 270 4.72 -7.28 17.02
CA MET A 270 3.99 -8.10 16.05
C MET A 270 3.16 -9.19 16.72
N ASP A 271 3.63 -9.78 17.83
CA ASP A 271 2.83 -10.75 18.59
C ASP A 271 1.52 -10.11 19.09
N LYS A 272 1.61 -8.88 19.61
CA LYS A 272 0.42 -8.15 20.09
C LYS A 272 -0.49 -7.70 18.93
N VAL A 273 0.08 -7.35 17.79
CA VAL A 273 -0.70 -7.06 16.57
C VAL A 273 -1.48 -8.30 16.14
N ALA A 274 -0.86 -9.49 16.17
CA ALA A 274 -1.54 -10.75 15.83
C ALA A 274 -2.72 -11.04 16.76
N GLU A 275 -2.57 -10.85 18.08
CA GLU A 275 -3.66 -11.00 19.06
C GLU A 275 -4.85 -10.06 18.74
N ILE A 276 -4.58 -8.80 18.44
CA ILE A 276 -5.62 -7.81 18.10
C ILE A 276 -6.30 -8.17 16.78
N VAL A 277 -5.54 -8.65 15.80
CA VAL A 277 -6.10 -9.12 14.54
C VAL A 277 -7.07 -10.28 14.77
N GLU A 278 -6.72 -11.25 15.60
CA GLU A 278 -7.62 -12.37 15.94
C GLU A 278 -8.89 -11.89 16.65
N GLU A 279 -8.75 -10.93 17.57
CA GLU A 279 -9.88 -10.40 18.34
C GLU A 279 -10.89 -9.64 17.47
N PHE A 280 -10.42 -8.81 16.54
CA PHE A 280 -11.26 -7.89 15.75
C PHE A 280 -11.58 -8.39 14.34
N THR A 281 -11.03 -9.51 13.91
CA THR A 281 -11.42 -10.12 12.65
C THR A 281 -12.83 -10.69 12.77
N PRO A 282 -13.78 -10.29 11.90
CA PRO A 282 -15.11 -10.89 11.89
C PRO A 282 -15.00 -12.40 11.67
N SER A 283 -15.52 -13.21 12.58
CA SER A 283 -15.67 -14.64 12.35
C SER A 283 -16.69 -14.87 11.23
N GLU A 284 -16.32 -15.65 10.21
CA GLU A 284 -17.31 -16.15 9.28
C GLU A 284 -18.34 -17.02 10.03
N PRO A 285 -19.60 -17.05 9.60
CA PRO A 285 -20.63 -17.83 10.30
C PRO A 285 -20.15 -19.28 10.44
N GLN A 286 -20.09 -19.76 11.67
CA GLN A 286 -19.82 -21.16 12.00
C GLN A 286 -20.89 -22.01 11.33
N ASN A 287 -20.52 -22.98 10.50
CA ASN A 287 -21.29 -23.99 9.78
C ASN A 287 -21.27 -23.89 8.23
N VAL A 288 -20.32 -23.22 7.65
CA VAL A 288 -20.08 -23.35 6.21
C VAL A 288 -19.10 -24.48 5.99
N GLU A 289 -19.57 -25.59 5.43
CA GLU A 289 -18.70 -26.66 4.96
C GLU A 289 -17.96 -26.20 3.70
N LYS A 290 -16.63 -26.27 3.69
CA LYS A 290 -15.80 -25.97 2.52
C LYS A 290 -14.86 -27.12 2.17
N THR A 291 -14.54 -27.21 0.90
CA THR A 291 -13.63 -28.21 0.35
C THR A 291 -12.49 -27.50 -0.38
N PHE A 292 -11.27 -27.95 -0.12
CA PHE A 292 -10.05 -27.47 -0.78
C PHE A 292 -9.27 -28.64 -1.37
N TYR A 293 -8.57 -28.36 -2.46
CA TYR A 293 -7.74 -29.32 -3.17
C TYR A 293 -6.31 -28.82 -3.21
N GLY A 294 -5.32 -29.66 -2.91
CA GLY A 294 -3.93 -29.23 -2.92
C GLY A 294 -2.98 -30.28 -2.38
N LYS A 295 -1.74 -29.87 -2.08
CA LYS A 295 -0.71 -30.74 -1.52
C LYS A 295 -0.41 -30.38 -0.08
N ILE A 296 -0.13 -31.39 0.72
CA ILE A 296 0.27 -31.20 2.12
C ILE A 296 1.68 -30.61 2.14
N ILE A 297 1.83 -29.49 2.85
CA ILE A 297 3.12 -28.79 3.02
C ILE A 297 3.63 -28.80 4.45
N ASN A 298 2.77 -29.04 5.43
CA ASN A 298 3.16 -29.16 6.82
C ASN A 298 2.20 -30.06 7.58
N ILE A 299 2.76 -30.81 8.56
CA ILE A 299 2.04 -31.65 9.48
C ILE A 299 2.49 -31.25 10.90
N GLY A 300 1.54 -31.00 11.80
CA GLY A 300 1.81 -30.67 13.20
C GLY A 300 0.93 -31.49 14.14
N GLY A 301 1.38 -31.68 15.37
CA GLY A 301 0.65 -32.39 16.41
C GLY A 301 1.37 -32.24 17.74
N GLU A 302 0.77 -32.75 18.83
CA GLU A 302 1.43 -32.79 20.14
C GLU A 302 2.72 -33.60 20.09
N ALA A 303 3.70 -33.22 20.94
CA ALA A 303 5.01 -33.83 20.97
C ALA A 303 4.95 -35.32 21.39
N GLU A 304 4.08 -35.64 22.35
CA GLU A 304 3.89 -37.00 22.84
C GLU A 304 2.87 -37.75 22.00
N ILE A 305 3.32 -38.84 21.35
CA ILE A 305 2.52 -39.62 20.39
C ILE A 305 1.27 -40.20 21.04
N ASP A 306 1.41 -40.73 22.25
CA ASP A 306 0.32 -41.39 22.97
C ASP A 306 -0.84 -40.47 23.38
N ASN A 307 -0.62 -39.15 23.39
CA ASN A 307 -1.61 -38.15 23.75
C ASN A 307 -2.25 -37.46 22.55
N ARG A 308 -1.87 -37.84 21.30
CA ARG A 308 -2.38 -37.19 20.10
C ARG A 308 -3.83 -37.60 19.83
N VAL A 309 -4.74 -36.67 20.06
CA VAL A 309 -6.15 -36.78 19.65
C VAL A 309 -6.34 -36.24 18.24
N ASP A 310 -5.70 -35.11 17.97
CA ASP A 310 -5.81 -34.38 16.71
C ASP A 310 -4.46 -34.19 16.01
N ILE A 311 -4.50 -34.08 14.69
CA ILE A 311 -3.38 -33.73 13.84
C ILE A 311 -3.73 -32.50 13.03
N SER A 312 -2.84 -31.52 12.99
CA SER A 312 -3.00 -30.36 12.13
C SER A 312 -2.25 -30.55 10.82
N VAL A 313 -2.92 -30.33 9.71
CA VAL A 313 -2.36 -30.46 8.36
C VAL A 313 -2.50 -29.13 7.65
N THR A 314 -1.44 -28.65 7.01
CA THR A 314 -1.51 -27.47 6.15
C THR A 314 -1.35 -27.88 4.71
N ILE A 315 -2.31 -27.52 3.88
CA ILE A 315 -2.24 -27.73 2.43
C ILE A 315 -1.96 -26.43 1.70
N ALA A 316 -1.17 -26.51 0.62
CA ALA A 316 -1.03 -25.45 -0.36
C ALA A 316 -2.07 -25.66 -1.46
N THR A 317 -2.88 -24.64 -1.71
CA THR A 317 -3.92 -24.63 -2.75
C THR A 317 -3.87 -23.31 -3.53
N ILE A 318 -4.64 -23.25 -4.60
CA ILE A 318 -4.79 -22.03 -5.40
C ILE A 318 -6.14 -21.41 -5.04
N GLY A 319 -6.11 -20.20 -4.53
CA GLY A 319 -7.30 -19.41 -4.20
C GLY A 319 -7.91 -18.69 -5.41
N GLU A 320 -8.99 -17.96 -5.17
CA GLU A 320 -9.62 -17.10 -6.16
C GLU A 320 -8.61 -16.06 -6.68
N GLY A 321 -8.46 -15.99 -8.01
CA GLY A 321 -7.49 -15.10 -8.65
C GLY A 321 -6.09 -15.68 -8.85
N GLY A 322 -5.86 -17.01 -8.62
CA GLY A 322 -4.61 -17.68 -8.92
C GLY A 322 -3.50 -17.50 -7.87
N LYS A 323 -3.80 -16.84 -6.74
CA LYS A 323 -2.85 -16.68 -5.63
C LYS A 323 -2.71 -18.01 -4.85
N SER A 324 -1.48 -18.31 -4.41
CA SER A 324 -1.23 -19.44 -3.49
C SER A 324 -1.91 -19.17 -2.15
N LEU A 325 -2.65 -20.14 -1.67
CA LEU A 325 -3.41 -20.10 -0.42
C LEU A 325 -2.97 -21.27 0.47
N LYS A 326 -2.78 -21.02 1.76
CA LYS A 326 -2.52 -22.06 2.76
C LYS A 326 -3.79 -22.31 3.56
N VAL A 327 -4.22 -23.55 3.61
CA VAL A 327 -5.39 -23.98 4.38
C VAL A 327 -4.94 -24.97 5.46
N LYS A 328 -5.24 -24.68 6.71
CA LYS A 328 -5.00 -25.57 7.84
C LYS A 328 -6.25 -26.42 8.09
N ALA A 329 -6.08 -27.69 8.35
CA ALA A 329 -7.15 -28.60 8.73
C ALA A 329 -6.80 -29.30 10.04
N ILE A 330 -7.76 -29.43 10.92
CA ILE A 330 -7.65 -30.20 12.16
C ILE A 330 -8.40 -31.51 11.93
N LEU A 331 -7.68 -32.62 11.96
CA LEU A 331 -8.15 -33.96 11.64
C LEU A 331 -8.00 -34.85 12.87
N ASN A 332 -8.87 -35.83 13.04
CA ASN A 332 -8.68 -36.86 14.06
C ASN A 332 -7.42 -37.67 13.75
N TYR A 333 -6.53 -37.82 14.73
CA TYR A 333 -5.24 -38.50 14.54
C TYR A 333 -5.42 -39.97 14.16
N ASN A 334 -6.30 -40.68 14.88
CA ASN A 334 -6.48 -42.14 14.70
C ASN A 334 -7.07 -42.49 13.32
N ASP A 335 -7.96 -41.61 12.81
CA ASP A 335 -8.68 -41.90 11.57
C ASP A 335 -7.87 -41.50 10.33
N PHE A 336 -7.05 -40.44 10.41
CA PHE A 336 -6.48 -39.85 9.21
C PHE A 336 -4.95 -39.81 9.15
N TYR A 337 -4.22 -40.16 10.23
CA TYR A 337 -2.75 -40.06 10.24
C TYR A 337 -2.10 -40.86 9.12
N SER A 338 -2.54 -42.12 8.88
CA SER A 338 -1.95 -42.97 7.84
C SER A 338 -2.16 -42.40 6.41
N ILE A 339 -3.30 -41.76 6.18
CA ILE A 339 -3.63 -41.10 4.92
C ILE A 339 -2.75 -39.88 4.72
N VAL A 340 -2.64 -39.03 5.80
CA VAL A 340 -1.83 -37.82 5.80
C VAL A 340 -0.36 -38.11 5.58
N ASP A 341 0.20 -39.09 6.30
CA ASP A 341 1.62 -39.49 6.17
C ASP A 341 1.93 -40.02 4.76
N SER A 342 1.07 -40.92 4.24
CA SER A 342 1.22 -41.44 2.88
C SER A 342 1.14 -40.31 1.83
N ALA A 343 0.18 -39.40 1.94
CA ALA A 343 0.03 -38.31 0.99
C ALA A 343 1.20 -37.32 1.05
N PHE A 344 1.71 -37.04 2.25
CA PHE A 344 2.82 -36.11 2.44
C PHE A 344 4.14 -36.68 1.90
N GLN A 345 4.47 -37.95 2.24
CA GLN A 345 5.71 -38.60 1.77
C GLN A 345 5.76 -38.77 0.27
N ASN A 346 4.63 -39.08 -0.37
CA ASN A 346 4.54 -39.30 -1.80
C ASN A 346 4.14 -38.08 -2.61
N GLY A 347 3.94 -36.93 -1.97
CA GLY A 347 3.57 -35.66 -2.63
C GLY A 347 2.25 -35.74 -3.40
N LEU A 348 1.28 -36.53 -2.88
CA LEU A 348 0.00 -36.76 -3.54
C LEU A 348 -0.93 -35.57 -3.35
N ASP A 349 -1.83 -35.34 -4.32
CA ASP A 349 -2.89 -34.36 -4.20
C ASP A 349 -4.00 -34.88 -3.28
N VAL A 350 -4.48 -34.03 -2.42
CA VAL A 350 -5.52 -34.33 -1.44
C VAL A 350 -6.72 -33.41 -1.56
N LYS A 351 -7.87 -33.93 -1.22
CA LYS A 351 -9.10 -33.19 -0.98
C LYS A 351 -9.31 -33.10 0.53
N VAL A 352 -9.46 -31.87 1.04
CA VAL A 352 -9.75 -31.61 2.46
C VAL A 352 -11.08 -30.91 2.56
N SER A 353 -12.00 -31.48 3.33
CA SER A 353 -13.34 -30.94 3.55
C SER A 353 -13.61 -30.78 5.03
N GLY A 354 -14.32 -29.74 5.43
CA GLY A 354 -14.67 -29.50 6.83
C GLY A 354 -15.36 -28.19 7.05
N PHE A 355 -15.71 -27.93 8.29
CA PHE A 355 -16.35 -26.68 8.68
C PHE A 355 -15.33 -25.56 8.80
N LEU A 356 -15.62 -24.44 8.15
CA LEU A 356 -14.73 -23.29 8.08
C LEU A 356 -14.73 -22.57 9.42
N THR A 357 -13.54 -22.50 10.02
CA THR A 357 -13.21 -21.53 11.07
C THR A 357 -12.08 -20.68 10.50
N SER A 358 -12.39 -19.51 9.95
CA SER A 358 -11.37 -18.70 9.31
C SER A 358 -11.18 -17.37 10.01
N THR A 359 -9.90 -17.00 10.12
CA THR A 359 -9.47 -15.61 10.24
C THR A 359 -9.01 -15.12 8.88
N MET A 360 -8.81 -13.80 8.69
CA MET A 360 -8.30 -13.26 7.42
C MET A 360 -6.94 -13.82 7.01
N ARG A 361 -6.14 -14.26 7.96
CA ARG A 361 -4.77 -14.79 7.72
C ARG A 361 -4.70 -16.29 7.60
N SER A 362 -5.64 -17.02 8.17
CA SER A 362 -5.61 -18.48 8.16
C SER A 362 -7.00 -19.04 7.93
N ILE A 363 -7.13 -19.83 6.89
CA ILE A 363 -8.29 -20.67 6.67
C ILE A 363 -8.05 -21.95 7.46
N CYS A 364 -8.92 -22.23 8.43
CA CYS A 364 -8.88 -23.46 9.21
C CYS A 364 -10.18 -24.24 9.01
N LEU A 365 -10.07 -25.53 8.81
CA LEU A 365 -11.20 -26.45 8.76
C LEU A 365 -11.21 -27.30 10.03
N THR A 366 -12.29 -27.26 10.79
CA THR A 366 -12.44 -28.11 12.00
C THR A 366 -13.92 -28.34 12.34
N PRO A 367 -14.37 -29.57 12.58
CA PRO A 367 -13.66 -30.81 12.24
C PRO A 367 -13.50 -30.96 10.74
N ALA A 368 -12.43 -31.64 10.33
CA ALA A 368 -12.15 -31.84 8.91
C ALA A 368 -11.92 -33.31 8.58
N THR A 369 -12.05 -33.61 7.28
CA THR A 369 -11.75 -34.91 6.68
C THR A 369 -10.76 -34.75 5.53
N ILE A 370 -9.97 -35.78 5.23
CA ILE A 370 -9.02 -35.77 4.14
C ILE A 370 -9.11 -37.04 3.31
N GLU A 371 -9.02 -36.90 2.00
CA GLU A 371 -9.01 -37.97 1.02
C GLU A 371 -7.86 -37.79 0.03
N ILE A 372 -7.16 -38.85 -0.34
CA ILE A 372 -6.19 -38.82 -1.43
C ILE A 372 -6.95 -38.83 -2.76
N LEU A 373 -6.59 -37.93 -3.67
CA LEU A 373 -7.13 -37.91 -5.03
C LEU A 373 -6.41 -39.02 -5.84
N SER A 374 -7.15 -40.07 -6.20
CA SER A 374 -6.69 -41.02 -7.23
C SER A 374 -6.80 -40.35 -8.59
N LEU A 375 -5.67 -40.16 -9.26
CA LEU A 375 -5.60 -39.75 -10.66
C LEU A 375 -6.15 -40.85 -11.57
#